data_98af8c7d73ec44f3c1144b3e3d7a37d7
#
_entry.id   98af8c7d73ec44f3c1144b3e3d7a37d7
#
_cell.length_a   1.000
_cell.length_b   1.000
_cell.length_c   1.000
_cell.angle_alpha   90.00
_cell.angle_beta   90.00
_cell.angle_gamma   90.00
#
_symmetry.space_group_name_H-M   'P 1'
#
loop_
_entity.id
_entity.type
_entity.pdbx_description
1 polymer ?
#
loop_
_entity_poly.entity_id
_entity_poly.type
_entity_poly.pdbx_seq_one_letter_code
_entity_poly.pdbx_strand_id
1 'polypeptide(L)'
;MSFEDPADRYRDPYDSGSYEMDNLPHLSAGSFLGGRYRLDQEISRPEPSLAWRAFDTKLHRPVLIYALAPHGRRTPAVLDAARRAAVATDSRFLRVLDAVVAGPGEPASWVVSEYAPGKSIEELLETGPLSALEAAWIAHEIADAMAPLHAQGVFHERISPGTVLVTSTGNLKISGLLIEAALHPRPGDISRSWPDREVVDVTDIGRVLYACLVSRWPNGQGHRPFVEPATAMSWGLPPAPTDAHGWLTPREVRAGVSPTLDVLCDQILSRVPHYDEVPLRTANEIAQSLGCLLYTSDAADEED
;
A
#
# COMPACT_ATOMS: atom_id res chain seq x y z
N MET A 1 50.93 14.40 -17.78
CA MET A 1 50.51 13.35 -16.85
C MET A 1 49.37 13.96 -16.05
N SER A 2 48.16 13.83 -16.58
CA SER A 2 46.94 14.40 -15.95
C SER A 2 46.38 13.35 -14.97
N PHE A 3 46.24 13.74 -13.71
CA PHE A 3 45.60 12.93 -12.70
C PHE A 3 44.08 12.99 -12.93
N GLU A 4 43.47 11.86 -13.30
CA GLU A 4 42.04 11.70 -13.27
C GLU A 4 41.57 11.60 -11.80
N ASP A 5 40.56 12.42 -11.46
CA ASP A 5 39.93 12.51 -10.14
C ASP A 5 39.17 11.21 -9.84
N PRO A 6 39.42 10.54 -8.69
CA PRO A 6 38.73 9.31 -8.32
C PRO A 6 37.23 9.49 -7.97
N ALA A 7 36.71 10.72 -7.93
CA ALA A 7 35.32 11.02 -7.53
C ALA A 7 34.28 10.67 -8.63
N ASP A 8 34.68 10.32 -9.84
CA ASP A 8 33.77 10.13 -10.99
C ASP A 8 33.32 8.66 -11.17
N ARG A 9 33.56 7.76 -10.21
CA ARG A 9 33.23 6.31 -10.33
C ARG A 9 32.11 5.79 -9.41
N TYR A 10 31.44 6.63 -8.66
CA TYR A 10 30.30 6.20 -7.87
C TYR A 10 29.02 6.88 -8.37
N ARG A 11 28.55 6.45 -9.55
CA ARG A 11 27.17 6.72 -9.95
C ARG A 11 26.28 5.83 -9.09
N ASP A 12 25.53 6.45 -8.21
CA ASP A 12 24.47 5.81 -7.42
C ASP A 12 23.50 5.10 -8.39
N PRO A 13 23.36 3.77 -8.33
CA PRO A 13 22.41 3.06 -9.18
C PRO A 13 20.96 3.42 -8.88
N TYR A 14 20.69 4.25 -7.87
CA TYR A 14 19.36 4.68 -7.44
C TYR A 14 19.01 6.14 -7.83
N ASP A 15 19.92 6.89 -8.45
CA ASP A 15 19.65 8.25 -8.98
C ASP A 15 18.94 8.21 -10.34
N SER A 16 17.94 7.32 -10.50
CA SER A 16 17.24 7.15 -11.77
C SER A 16 15.78 7.63 -11.77
N GLY A 17 15.34 8.28 -10.70
CA GLY A 17 13.97 8.84 -10.64
C GLY A 17 13.67 9.82 -11.79
N SER A 18 14.64 10.62 -12.19
CA SER A 18 14.48 11.62 -13.25
C SER A 18 14.42 11.05 -14.67
N TYR A 19 15.09 9.91 -14.95
CA TYR A 19 15.11 9.33 -16.29
C TYR A 19 13.90 8.48 -16.65
N GLU A 20 13.13 8.00 -15.67
CA GLU A 20 11.90 7.26 -15.94
C GLU A 20 10.69 8.18 -16.20
N MET A 21 10.73 9.40 -15.68
CA MET A 21 9.67 10.42 -15.89
C MET A 21 9.62 10.92 -17.34
N ASP A 22 10.77 11.05 -17.99
CA ASP A 22 10.84 11.56 -19.38
C ASP A 22 10.25 10.58 -20.41
N ASN A 23 9.90 9.35 -20.01
CA ASN A 23 9.39 8.31 -20.91
C ASN A 23 7.99 7.81 -20.56
N LEU A 24 7.28 8.43 -19.61
CA LEU A 24 5.88 8.08 -19.37
C LEU A 24 5.04 8.44 -20.61
N PRO A 25 4.11 7.58 -21.01
CA PRO A 25 3.31 7.83 -22.20
C PRO A 25 2.39 9.03 -21.98
N HIS A 26 2.34 9.93 -22.95
CA HIS A 26 1.35 10.99 -22.99
C HIS A 26 -0.03 10.38 -23.31
N LEU A 27 -0.75 10.02 -22.26
CA LEU A 27 -2.10 9.46 -22.34
C LEU A 27 -3.12 10.56 -21.97
N SER A 28 -4.28 10.51 -22.58
CA SER A 28 -5.38 11.44 -22.30
C SER A 28 -6.70 10.71 -22.19
N ALA A 29 -7.65 11.31 -21.48
CA ALA A 29 -9.02 10.80 -21.44
C ALA A 29 -9.59 10.66 -22.86
N GLY A 30 -10.26 9.55 -23.12
CA GLY A 30 -10.77 9.18 -24.45
C GLY A 30 -9.77 8.37 -25.30
N SER A 31 -8.48 8.32 -24.94
CA SER A 31 -7.50 7.46 -25.62
C SER A 31 -7.79 5.98 -25.40
N PHE A 32 -7.30 5.13 -26.33
CA PHE A 32 -7.45 3.68 -26.24
C PHE A 32 -6.08 3.00 -26.06
N LEU A 33 -6.05 1.99 -25.22
CA LEU A 33 -4.93 1.04 -25.13
C LEU A 33 -5.37 -0.30 -25.74
N GLY A 34 -4.55 -0.85 -26.65
CA GLY A 34 -4.82 -2.09 -27.36
C GLY A 34 -6.15 -2.10 -28.11
N GLY A 35 -6.67 -0.95 -28.52
CA GLY A 35 -7.97 -0.82 -29.19
C GLY A 35 -9.18 -1.33 -28.38
N ARG A 36 -8.99 -1.63 -27.08
CA ARG A 36 -9.99 -2.25 -26.21
C ARG A 36 -10.32 -1.40 -24.98
N TYR A 37 -9.32 -0.84 -24.34
CA TYR A 37 -9.50 -0.13 -23.07
C TYR A 37 -9.53 1.36 -23.31
N ARG A 38 -10.69 1.99 -23.17
CA ARG A 38 -10.83 3.45 -23.23
C ARG A 38 -10.46 4.05 -21.89
N LEU A 39 -9.53 4.97 -21.87
CA LEU A 39 -9.13 5.71 -20.68
C LEU A 39 -10.19 6.77 -20.38
N ASP A 40 -10.79 6.72 -19.19
CA ASP A 40 -11.85 7.66 -18.80
C ASP A 40 -11.34 8.77 -17.89
N GLN A 41 -10.58 8.43 -16.86
CA GLN A 41 -10.10 9.39 -15.85
C GLN A 41 -8.75 8.94 -15.30
N GLU A 42 -7.81 9.85 -15.25
CA GLU A 42 -6.55 9.64 -14.54
C GLU A 42 -6.81 9.62 -13.03
N ILE A 43 -6.26 8.64 -12.35
CA ILE A 43 -6.28 8.52 -10.90
C ILE A 43 -4.92 9.04 -10.42
N SER A 44 -4.92 10.15 -9.66
CA SER A 44 -3.70 10.69 -9.09
C SER A 44 -3.05 9.65 -8.18
N ARG A 45 -1.86 9.18 -8.55
CA ARG A 45 -1.00 8.32 -7.74
C ARG A 45 0.42 8.83 -7.79
N PRO A 46 1.23 8.58 -6.73
CA PRO A 46 2.64 8.93 -6.79
C PRO A 46 3.32 8.19 -7.94
N GLU A 47 4.16 8.90 -8.68
CA GLU A 47 4.98 8.35 -9.77
C GLU A 47 5.74 7.06 -9.35
N PRO A 48 6.08 6.11 -10.25
CA PRO A 48 6.34 6.28 -11.68
C PRO A 48 5.30 5.67 -12.63
N SER A 49 4.07 5.43 -12.23
CA SER A 49 3.03 4.89 -13.12
C SER A 49 1.86 5.86 -13.23
N LEU A 50 1.22 5.84 -14.39
CA LEU A 50 -0.06 6.51 -14.60
C LEU A 50 -1.17 5.49 -14.30
N ALA A 51 -1.94 5.72 -13.26
CA ALA A 51 -3.12 4.93 -12.97
C ALA A 51 -4.35 5.57 -13.59
N TRP A 52 -5.16 4.77 -14.28
CA TRP A 52 -6.34 5.21 -14.99
C TRP A 52 -7.56 4.39 -14.59
N ARG A 53 -8.66 5.05 -14.31
CA ARG A 53 -9.96 4.44 -14.47
C ARG A 53 -10.24 4.36 -15.96
N ALA A 54 -10.54 3.15 -16.46
CA ALA A 54 -10.77 2.89 -17.86
C ALA A 54 -12.02 2.02 -18.04
N PHE A 55 -12.49 1.91 -19.29
CA PHE A 55 -13.63 1.08 -19.63
C PHE A 55 -13.22 -0.01 -20.64
N ASP A 56 -13.41 -1.27 -20.26
CA ASP A 56 -13.25 -2.41 -21.16
C ASP A 56 -14.44 -2.47 -22.12
N THR A 57 -14.22 -2.06 -23.37
CA THR A 57 -15.28 -1.98 -24.38
C THR A 57 -15.76 -3.34 -24.88
N LYS A 58 -14.98 -4.42 -24.68
CA LYS A 58 -15.38 -5.79 -25.04
C LYS A 58 -16.25 -6.43 -23.96
N LEU A 59 -15.91 -6.23 -22.69
CA LEU A 59 -16.63 -6.84 -21.56
C LEU A 59 -17.61 -5.86 -20.89
N HIS A 60 -17.72 -4.64 -21.40
CA HIS A 60 -18.64 -3.60 -20.91
C HIS A 60 -18.56 -3.37 -19.39
N ARG A 61 -17.33 -3.23 -18.88
CA ARG A 61 -17.09 -3.00 -17.43
C ARG A 61 -15.98 -1.99 -17.18
N PRO A 62 -16.03 -1.26 -16.05
CA PRO A 62 -14.92 -0.44 -15.63
C PRO A 62 -13.73 -1.31 -15.19
N VAL A 63 -12.52 -0.82 -15.41
CA VAL A 63 -11.25 -1.45 -15.01
C VAL A 63 -10.29 -0.39 -14.50
N LEU A 64 -9.31 -0.82 -13.69
CA LEU A 64 -8.16 -0.04 -13.29
C LEU A 64 -6.99 -0.40 -14.20
N ILE A 65 -6.32 0.59 -14.77
CA ILE A 65 -5.14 0.37 -15.62
C ILE A 65 -3.94 1.10 -15.03
N TYR A 66 -2.85 0.36 -14.88
CA TYR A 66 -1.53 0.92 -14.66
C TYR A 66 -0.80 1.00 -16.01
N ALA A 67 -0.63 2.21 -16.52
CA ALA A 67 0.12 2.44 -17.75
C ALA A 67 1.61 2.63 -17.41
N LEU A 68 2.46 1.90 -18.11
CA LEU A 68 3.89 1.80 -17.89
C LEU A 68 4.64 2.27 -19.13
N ALA A 69 5.80 2.90 -18.94
CA ALA A 69 6.67 3.25 -20.07
C ALA A 69 6.97 2.00 -20.92
N PRO A 70 6.87 2.05 -22.27
CA PRO A 70 7.02 0.88 -23.14
C PRO A 70 8.36 0.15 -22.95
N HIS A 71 9.42 0.91 -22.68
CA HIS A 71 10.79 0.42 -22.47
C HIS A 71 11.34 0.80 -21.09
N GLY A 72 10.46 1.07 -20.12
CA GLY A 72 10.86 1.42 -18.76
C GLY A 72 11.63 0.27 -18.09
N ARG A 73 12.65 0.60 -17.32
CA ARG A 73 13.50 -0.40 -16.61
C ARG A 73 12.67 -1.29 -15.66
N ARG A 74 11.60 -0.76 -15.09
CA ARG A 74 10.71 -1.47 -14.15
C ARG A 74 9.59 -2.24 -14.84
N THR A 75 9.25 -1.89 -16.07
CA THR A 75 8.12 -2.50 -16.81
C THR A 75 8.15 -4.03 -16.80
N PRO A 76 9.26 -4.73 -17.08
CA PRO A 76 9.30 -6.20 -17.02
C PRO A 76 8.99 -6.75 -15.64
N ALA A 77 9.53 -6.13 -14.58
CA ALA A 77 9.31 -6.55 -13.20
C ALA A 77 7.85 -6.36 -12.76
N VAL A 78 7.23 -5.23 -13.15
CA VAL A 78 5.81 -4.94 -12.86
C VAL A 78 4.89 -5.91 -13.59
N LEU A 79 5.14 -6.20 -14.85
CA LEU A 79 4.35 -7.17 -15.61
C LEU A 79 4.49 -8.61 -15.07
N ASP A 80 5.68 -8.98 -14.59
CA ASP A 80 5.89 -10.26 -13.91
C ASP A 80 5.18 -10.30 -12.56
N ALA A 81 5.27 -9.25 -11.76
CA ALA A 81 4.55 -9.10 -10.50
C ALA A 81 3.03 -9.22 -10.70
N ALA A 82 2.49 -8.56 -11.74
CA ALA A 82 1.07 -8.64 -12.09
C ALA A 82 0.63 -10.08 -12.41
N ARG A 83 1.44 -10.84 -13.16
CA ARG A 83 1.13 -12.25 -13.44
C ARG A 83 1.16 -13.11 -12.18
N ARG A 84 2.10 -12.86 -11.28
CA ARG A 84 2.19 -13.57 -9.99
C ARG A 84 1.05 -13.21 -9.05
N ALA A 85 0.57 -11.96 -9.08
CA ALA A 85 -0.54 -11.51 -8.25
C ALA A 85 -1.87 -12.23 -8.58
N ALA A 86 -1.99 -12.86 -9.74
CA ALA A 86 -3.16 -13.64 -10.13
C ALA A 86 -3.44 -14.86 -9.21
N VAL A 87 -2.52 -15.23 -8.33
CA VAL A 87 -2.74 -16.30 -7.33
C VAL A 87 -3.73 -15.89 -6.22
N ALA A 88 -3.91 -14.60 -5.96
CA ALA A 88 -4.83 -14.13 -4.95
C ALA A 88 -6.29 -14.42 -5.36
N THR A 89 -6.94 -15.30 -4.63
CA THR A 89 -8.33 -15.71 -4.87
C THR A 89 -9.33 -15.04 -3.92
N ASP A 90 -8.85 -14.46 -2.82
CA ASP A 90 -9.71 -13.72 -1.89
C ASP A 90 -10.34 -12.52 -2.59
N SER A 91 -11.65 -12.36 -2.43
CA SER A 91 -12.43 -11.32 -3.10
C SER A 91 -12.09 -9.90 -2.67
N ARG A 92 -11.36 -9.74 -1.56
CA ARG A 92 -10.86 -8.44 -1.08
C ARG A 92 -9.74 -7.89 -1.97
N PHE A 93 -8.99 -8.73 -2.68
CA PHE A 93 -8.00 -8.23 -3.63
C PHE A 93 -8.64 -7.83 -4.96
N LEU A 94 -8.24 -6.68 -5.50
CA LEU A 94 -8.56 -6.32 -6.89
C LEU A 94 -7.73 -7.20 -7.83
N ARG A 95 -8.41 -8.16 -8.46
CA ARG A 95 -7.74 -9.17 -9.30
C ARG A 95 -7.09 -8.53 -10.53
N VAL A 96 -5.90 -9.01 -10.86
CA VAL A 96 -5.28 -8.73 -12.16
C VAL A 96 -6.04 -9.48 -13.26
N LEU A 97 -6.44 -8.77 -14.28
CA LEU A 97 -7.22 -9.28 -15.41
C LEU A 97 -6.36 -9.49 -16.65
N ASP A 98 -5.34 -8.64 -16.82
CA ASP A 98 -4.45 -8.71 -17.99
C ASP A 98 -3.12 -7.98 -17.68
N ALA A 99 -2.03 -8.39 -18.36
CA ALA A 99 -0.72 -7.77 -18.28
C ALA A 99 -0.07 -7.79 -19.67
N VAL A 100 -0.03 -6.64 -20.31
CA VAL A 100 0.27 -6.51 -21.74
C VAL A 100 1.58 -5.74 -21.95
N VAL A 101 2.48 -6.35 -22.71
CA VAL A 101 3.69 -5.69 -23.22
C VAL A 101 3.31 -4.85 -24.44
N ALA A 102 3.79 -3.60 -24.49
CA ALA A 102 3.59 -2.73 -25.65
C ALA A 102 4.11 -3.38 -26.95
N GLY A 103 3.22 -3.47 -27.93
CA GLY A 103 3.59 -3.84 -29.29
C GLY A 103 4.16 -2.66 -30.10
N PRO A 104 4.60 -2.88 -31.33
CA PRO A 104 5.03 -1.81 -32.21
C PRO A 104 3.93 -0.75 -32.40
N GLY A 105 4.24 0.50 -32.07
CA GLY A 105 3.29 1.63 -32.18
C GLY A 105 2.34 1.82 -31.00
N GLU A 106 2.37 0.94 -29.99
CA GLU A 106 1.61 1.15 -28.76
C GLU A 106 2.34 2.16 -27.84
N PRO A 107 1.60 3.11 -27.24
CA PRO A 107 2.22 4.17 -26.42
C PRO A 107 2.72 3.69 -25.06
N ALA A 108 2.21 2.56 -24.57
CA ALA A 108 2.50 2.04 -23.23
C ALA A 108 2.44 0.52 -23.19
N SER A 109 3.11 -0.08 -22.20
CA SER A 109 2.73 -1.37 -21.62
C SER A 109 1.71 -1.12 -20.51
N TRP A 110 0.88 -2.09 -20.15
CA TRP A 110 -0.14 -1.86 -19.13
C TRP A 110 -0.51 -3.12 -18.36
N VAL A 111 -0.93 -2.91 -17.12
CA VAL A 111 -1.60 -3.92 -16.29
C VAL A 111 -3.05 -3.52 -16.14
N VAL A 112 -3.97 -4.45 -16.30
CA VAL A 112 -5.41 -4.27 -16.11
C VAL A 112 -5.83 -5.02 -14.84
N SER A 113 -6.48 -4.33 -13.94
CA SER A 113 -7.06 -4.90 -12.72
C SER A 113 -8.55 -4.62 -12.63
N GLU A 114 -9.24 -5.36 -11.78
CA GLU A 114 -10.61 -5.02 -11.39
C GLU A 114 -10.66 -3.58 -10.87
N TYR A 115 -11.76 -2.90 -11.13
CA TYR A 115 -12.08 -1.60 -10.55
C TYR A 115 -13.19 -1.76 -9.52
N ALA A 116 -12.97 -1.27 -8.31
CA ALA A 116 -14.00 -1.17 -7.29
C ALA A 116 -14.35 0.31 -7.07
N PRO A 117 -15.62 0.68 -7.21
CA PRO A 117 -16.08 2.02 -6.84
C PRO A 117 -16.07 2.14 -5.32
N GLY A 118 -15.37 3.13 -4.80
CA GLY A 118 -15.21 3.35 -3.36
C GLY A 118 -14.29 4.53 -3.08
N LYS A 119 -13.98 4.74 -1.82
CA LYS A 119 -13.00 5.72 -1.36
C LYS A 119 -11.79 5.00 -0.80
N SER A 120 -10.59 5.47 -1.12
CA SER A 120 -9.38 5.03 -0.44
C SER A 120 -9.39 5.46 1.04
N ILE A 121 -8.62 4.76 1.86
CA ILE A 121 -8.43 5.22 3.25
C ILE A 121 -7.81 6.62 3.27
N GLU A 122 -6.96 6.95 2.31
CA GLU A 122 -6.41 8.30 2.13
C GLU A 122 -7.53 9.34 2.00
N GLU A 123 -8.48 9.12 1.07
CA GLU A 123 -9.64 10.01 0.88
C GLU A 123 -10.58 10.06 2.09
N LEU A 124 -10.75 8.96 2.82
CA LEU A 124 -11.55 8.93 4.04
C LEU A 124 -10.91 9.78 5.14
N LEU A 125 -9.59 9.72 5.28
CA LEU A 125 -8.83 10.45 6.29
C LEU A 125 -8.69 11.96 6.01
N GLU A 126 -9.02 12.44 4.82
CA GLU A 126 -9.12 13.89 4.54
C GLU A 126 -10.13 14.59 5.46
N THR A 127 -11.18 13.89 5.87
CA THR A 127 -12.22 14.42 6.77
C THR A 127 -11.89 14.26 8.24
N GLY A 128 -10.80 13.59 8.58
CA GLY A 128 -10.35 13.33 9.94
C GLY A 128 -10.23 11.83 10.27
N PRO A 129 -9.88 11.52 11.52
CA PRO A 129 -9.72 10.13 11.96
C PRO A 129 -11.05 9.38 12.01
N LEU A 130 -10.99 8.09 11.75
CA LEU A 130 -12.14 7.20 11.79
C LEU A 130 -12.54 6.86 13.23
N SER A 131 -13.71 6.23 13.39
CA SER A 131 -14.10 5.66 14.67
C SER A 131 -13.20 4.48 15.05
N ALA A 132 -13.20 4.12 16.32
CA ALA A 132 -12.41 3.00 16.84
C ALA A 132 -12.79 1.67 16.16
N LEU A 133 -14.08 1.43 15.93
CA LEU A 133 -14.57 0.23 15.28
C LEU A 133 -14.24 0.15 13.80
N GLU A 134 -14.38 1.27 13.07
CA GLU A 134 -13.99 1.35 11.65
C GLU A 134 -12.49 1.10 11.48
N ALA A 135 -11.65 1.71 12.33
CA ALA A 135 -10.20 1.50 12.30
C ALA A 135 -9.81 0.05 12.60
N ALA A 136 -10.43 -0.56 13.62
CA ALA A 136 -10.22 -1.97 13.98
C ALA A 136 -10.67 -2.91 12.86
N TRP A 137 -11.86 -2.67 12.28
CA TRP A 137 -12.40 -3.45 11.18
C TRP A 137 -11.49 -3.40 9.94
N ILE A 138 -11.05 -2.21 9.53
CA ILE A 138 -10.14 -2.04 8.38
C ILE A 138 -8.86 -2.86 8.59
N ALA A 139 -8.21 -2.71 9.75
CA ALA A 139 -6.96 -3.42 10.02
C ALA A 139 -7.17 -4.93 10.13
N HIS A 140 -8.30 -5.37 10.71
CA HIS A 140 -8.70 -6.78 10.76
C HIS A 140 -8.85 -7.36 9.36
N GLU A 141 -9.65 -6.72 8.50
CA GLU A 141 -9.90 -7.19 7.13
C GLU A 141 -8.63 -7.29 6.29
N ILE A 142 -7.71 -6.33 6.44
CA ILE A 142 -6.41 -6.39 5.75
C ILE A 142 -5.60 -7.58 6.28
N ALA A 143 -5.49 -7.72 7.60
CA ALA A 143 -4.70 -8.78 8.24
C ALA A 143 -5.24 -10.18 7.90
N ASP A 144 -6.55 -10.36 7.96
CA ASP A 144 -7.23 -11.62 7.61
C ASP A 144 -7.07 -11.98 6.13
N ALA A 145 -7.13 -10.99 5.22
CA ALA A 145 -6.87 -11.22 3.79
C ALA A 145 -5.41 -11.58 3.52
N MET A 146 -4.45 -11.01 4.25
CA MET A 146 -3.02 -11.24 4.05
C MET A 146 -2.52 -12.54 4.65
N ALA A 147 -3.08 -13.01 5.77
CA ALA A 147 -2.60 -14.20 6.48
C ALA A 147 -2.48 -15.46 5.60
N PRO A 148 -3.47 -15.84 4.76
CA PRO A 148 -3.34 -16.98 3.85
C PRO A 148 -2.28 -16.79 2.76
N LEU A 149 -2.03 -15.55 2.31
CA LEU A 149 -1.01 -15.24 1.33
C LEU A 149 0.39 -15.34 1.94
N HIS A 150 0.58 -14.84 3.17
CA HIS A 150 1.84 -14.97 3.91
C HIS A 150 2.22 -16.45 4.10
N ALA A 151 1.24 -17.31 4.42
CA ALA A 151 1.47 -18.75 4.51
C ALA A 151 1.94 -19.39 3.18
N GLN A 152 1.68 -18.74 2.04
CA GLN A 152 2.13 -19.16 0.71
C GLN A 152 3.38 -18.42 0.23
N GLY A 153 3.96 -17.51 1.04
CA GLY A 153 5.11 -16.70 0.68
C GLY A 153 4.81 -15.55 -0.27
N VAL A 154 3.57 -15.09 -0.29
CA VAL A 154 3.13 -13.95 -1.07
C VAL A 154 2.91 -12.76 -0.15
N PHE A 155 3.58 -11.64 -0.43
CA PHE A 155 3.58 -10.43 0.38
C PHE A 155 3.18 -9.23 -0.47
N HIS A 156 2.48 -8.27 0.12
CA HIS A 156 2.10 -7.03 -0.56
C HIS A 156 3.25 -6.01 -0.58
N GLU A 157 3.92 -5.83 0.54
CA GLU A 157 5.06 -4.94 0.80
C GLU A 157 4.81 -3.44 0.60
N ARG A 158 3.58 -3.05 0.29
CA ARG A 158 3.16 -1.65 0.08
C ARG A 158 1.71 -1.41 0.51
N ILE A 159 1.28 -2.05 1.60
CA ILE A 159 -0.03 -1.74 2.20
C ILE A 159 0.00 -0.30 2.70
N SER A 160 -1.02 0.49 2.33
CA SER A 160 -1.04 1.93 2.59
C SER A 160 -2.45 2.49 2.49
N PRO A 161 -2.72 3.70 2.99
CA PRO A 161 -4.00 4.36 2.82
C PRO A 161 -4.47 4.47 1.36
N GLY A 162 -3.54 4.59 0.41
CA GLY A 162 -3.88 4.68 -1.02
C GLY A 162 -4.15 3.32 -1.69
N THR A 163 -3.71 2.20 -1.12
CA THR A 163 -3.92 0.86 -1.69
C THR A 163 -5.12 0.12 -1.11
N VAL A 164 -5.71 0.65 -0.04
CA VAL A 164 -6.89 0.09 0.63
C VAL A 164 -8.09 0.97 0.38
N LEU A 165 -9.18 0.38 -0.09
CA LEU A 165 -10.42 1.08 -0.43
C LEU A 165 -11.60 0.50 0.35
N VAL A 166 -12.55 1.37 0.71
CA VAL A 166 -13.86 0.96 1.23
C VAL A 166 -14.91 1.30 0.18
N THR A 167 -15.64 0.29 -0.27
CA THR A 167 -16.72 0.47 -1.26
C THR A 167 -17.95 1.10 -0.64
N SER A 168 -18.85 1.65 -1.48
CA SER A 168 -20.14 2.19 -1.02
C SER A 168 -21.05 1.16 -0.35
N THR A 169 -20.76 -0.14 -0.53
CA THR A 169 -21.47 -1.25 0.12
C THR A 169 -20.79 -1.73 1.39
N GLY A 170 -19.77 -1.01 1.88
CA GLY A 170 -19.05 -1.35 3.10
C GLY A 170 -18.05 -2.51 2.98
N ASN A 171 -17.66 -2.91 1.77
CA ASN A 171 -16.66 -3.95 1.58
C ASN A 171 -15.26 -3.34 1.45
N LEU A 172 -14.27 -3.97 2.08
CA LEU A 172 -12.88 -3.58 1.91
C LEU A 172 -12.31 -4.20 0.61
N LYS A 173 -11.48 -3.42 -0.08
CA LYS A 173 -10.71 -3.84 -1.26
C LYS A 173 -9.26 -3.44 -1.12
N ILE A 174 -8.36 -4.32 -1.56
CA ILE A 174 -6.92 -4.13 -1.56
C ILE A 174 -6.42 -4.16 -3.00
N SER A 175 -5.73 -3.12 -3.42
CA SER A 175 -5.21 -2.96 -4.78
C SER A 175 -3.69 -3.12 -4.80
N GLY A 176 -3.13 -3.54 -5.93
CA GLY A 176 -1.71 -3.47 -6.20
C GLY A 176 -0.86 -4.57 -5.57
N LEU A 177 -1.44 -5.70 -5.13
CA LEU A 177 -0.69 -6.85 -4.62
C LEU A 177 0.49 -7.18 -5.54
N LEU A 178 1.72 -7.23 -5.01
CA LEU A 178 3.00 -7.37 -5.71
C LEU A 178 3.32 -6.24 -6.71
N ILE A 179 2.32 -5.63 -7.32
CA ILE A 179 2.48 -4.59 -8.36
C ILE A 179 3.06 -3.32 -7.74
N GLU A 180 2.52 -2.87 -6.62
CA GLU A 180 2.99 -1.65 -5.94
C GLU A 180 4.45 -1.78 -5.46
N ALA A 181 4.85 -2.96 -5.01
CA ALA A 181 6.24 -3.22 -4.64
C ALA A 181 7.19 -3.16 -5.86
N ALA A 182 6.74 -3.62 -7.02
CA ALA A 182 7.52 -3.55 -8.26
C ALA A 182 7.55 -2.14 -8.86
N LEU A 183 6.47 -1.35 -8.70
CA LEU A 183 6.40 0.04 -9.10
C LEU A 183 7.30 0.93 -8.23
N HIS A 184 7.27 0.71 -6.92
CA HIS A 184 7.93 1.53 -5.90
C HIS A 184 8.94 0.71 -5.08
N PRO A 185 10.00 0.15 -5.69
CA PRO A 185 10.98 -0.65 -4.95
C PRO A 185 11.71 0.23 -3.91
N ARG A 186 11.91 -0.33 -2.71
CA ARG A 186 12.71 0.30 -1.65
C ARG A 186 14.11 -0.31 -1.63
N PRO A 187 15.13 0.43 -1.19
CA PRO A 187 16.46 -0.13 -0.96
C PRO A 187 16.36 -1.38 -0.08
N GLY A 188 16.97 -2.47 -0.51
CA GLY A 188 16.98 -3.74 0.23
C GLY A 188 15.81 -4.69 -0.04
N ASP A 189 14.77 -4.32 -0.81
CA ASP A 189 13.63 -5.20 -1.11
C ASP A 189 14.08 -6.56 -1.70
N ILE A 190 15.02 -6.54 -2.64
CA ILE A 190 15.50 -7.75 -3.34
C ILE A 190 16.24 -8.71 -2.41
N SER A 191 16.85 -8.21 -1.34
CA SER A 191 17.67 -8.98 -0.40
C SER A 191 16.90 -9.44 0.85
N ARG A 192 15.60 -9.10 1.00
CA ARG A 192 14.82 -9.47 2.16
C ARG A 192 14.53 -10.97 2.19
N SER A 193 14.71 -11.54 3.37
CA SER A 193 14.24 -12.90 3.67
C SER A 193 12.70 -12.94 3.77
N TRP A 194 12.12 -14.13 3.69
CA TRP A 194 10.67 -14.31 3.88
C TRP A 194 10.15 -13.68 5.19
N PRO A 195 10.72 -13.97 6.36
CA PRO A 195 10.26 -13.34 7.60
C PRO A 195 10.35 -11.81 7.58
N ASP A 196 11.38 -11.24 6.95
CA ASP A 196 11.53 -9.80 6.86
C ASP A 196 10.45 -9.15 5.97
N ARG A 197 9.98 -9.86 4.94
CA ARG A 197 8.89 -9.40 4.07
C ARG A 197 7.55 -9.42 4.80
N GLU A 198 7.29 -10.45 5.60
CA GLU A 198 6.10 -10.53 6.46
C GLU A 198 6.08 -9.36 7.47
N VAL A 199 7.22 -9.06 8.11
CA VAL A 199 7.35 -7.92 9.01
C VAL A 199 7.03 -6.59 8.34
N VAL A 200 7.34 -6.43 7.04
CA VAL A 200 6.96 -5.22 6.28
C VAL A 200 5.44 -5.08 6.23
N ASP A 201 4.72 -6.12 5.83
CA ASP A 201 3.26 -6.08 5.72
C ASP A 201 2.60 -5.90 7.10
N VAL A 202 3.07 -6.62 8.12
CA VAL A 202 2.61 -6.45 9.51
C VAL A 202 2.78 -5.01 9.98
N THR A 203 3.94 -4.42 9.73
CA THR A 203 4.21 -3.01 10.08
C THR A 203 3.30 -2.06 9.29
N ASP A 204 3.09 -2.30 8.00
CA ASP A 204 2.24 -1.47 7.16
C ASP A 204 0.76 -1.57 7.58
N ILE A 205 0.26 -2.74 8.02
CA ILE A 205 -1.07 -2.89 8.64
C ILE A 205 -1.18 -2.03 9.92
N GLY A 206 -0.18 -2.11 10.80
CA GLY A 206 -0.13 -1.28 12.01
C GLY A 206 -0.11 0.22 11.71
N ARG A 207 0.61 0.64 10.66
CA ARG A 207 0.63 2.04 10.20
C ARG A 207 -0.73 2.50 9.69
N VAL A 208 -1.46 1.65 8.96
CA VAL A 208 -2.82 1.94 8.51
C VAL A 208 -3.76 2.05 9.71
N LEU A 209 -3.68 1.14 10.69
CA LEU A 209 -4.45 1.22 11.94
C LEU A 209 -4.18 2.55 12.67
N TYR A 210 -2.91 2.89 12.87
CA TYR A 210 -2.50 4.15 13.48
C TYR A 210 -3.08 5.36 12.73
N ALA A 211 -2.94 5.37 11.41
CA ALA A 211 -3.45 6.46 10.58
C ALA A 211 -4.97 6.60 10.69
N CYS A 212 -5.72 5.49 10.68
CA CYS A 212 -7.16 5.49 10.87
C CYS A 212 -7.57 6.06 12.23
N LEU A 213 -6.80 5.79 13.29
CA LEU A 213 -7.09 6.26 14.65
C LEU A 213 -6.79 7.74 14.86
N VAL A 214 -5.76 8.31 14.20
CA VAL A 214 -5.27 9.65 14.54
C VAL A 214 -5.03 10.59 13.35
N SER A 215 -5.31 10.16 12.11
CA SER A 215 -5.05 10.90 10.85
C SER A 215 -3.61 11.42 10.75
N ARG A 216 -2.64 10.61 11.15
CA ARG A 216 -1.20 10.90 11.05
C ARG A 216 -0.47 9.66 10.56
N TRP A 217 0.59 9.88 9.77
CA TRP A 217 1.35 8.77 9.19
C TRP A 217 2.65 8.53 9.97
N PRO A 218 2.88 7.33 10.53
CA PRO A 218 4.11 6.98 11.21
C PRO A 218 5.22 6.68 10.18
N ASN A 219 6.02 7.69 9.85
CA ASN A 219 7.17 7.59 8.95
C ASN A 219 8.37 6.97 9.64
N GLY A 220 9.17 6.22 8.88
CA GLY A 220 10.42 5.63 9.37
C GLY A 220 10.23 4.36 10.21
N GLN A 221 11.32 3.87 10.78
CA GLN A 221 11.31 2.77 11.75
C GLN A 221 11.46 3.36 13.15
N GLY A 222 10.44 3.27 13.97
CA GLY A 222 10.20 3.90 15.27
C GLY A 222 11.36 4.13 16.25
N HIS A 223 12.59 3.69 15.98
CA HIS A 223 13.74 3.87 16.89
C HIS A 223 15.01 4.37 16.21
N ARG A 224 14.97 4.70 14.93
CA ARG A 224 16.04 5.45 14.28
C ARG A 224 15.44 6.59 13.51
N PRO A 225 15.97 7.81 13.60
CA PRO A 225 15.71 8.84 12.62
C PRO A 225 16.37 8.39 11.30
N PHE A 226 15.78 7.38 10.66
CA PHE A 226 16.01 7.20 9.26
C PHE A 226 15.25 8.36 8.64
N VAL A 227 15.99 9.38 8.26
CA VAL A 227 15.50 10.42 7.38
C VAL A 227 15.18 9.69 6.08
N GLU A 228 13.95 9.17 5.98
CA GLU A 228 13.41 8.88 4.66
C GLU A 228 13.53 10.19 3.90
N PRO A 229 14.04 10.16 2.66
CA PRO A 229 14.08 11.36 1.82
C PRO A 229 12.72 12.06 1.87
N ALA A 230 12.68 13.37 1.70
CA ALA A 230 11.45 14.18 1.70
C ALA A 230 10.38 13.69 0.68
N THR A 231 10.68 12.68 -0.11
CA THR A 231 9.83 11.92 -1.03
C THR A 231 9.14 10.71 -0.39
N ALA A 232 9.33 10.45 0.93
CA ALA A 232 8.55 9.40 1.59
C ALA A 232 7.07 9.77 1.52
N MET A 233 6.30 8.93 0.82
CA MET A 233 4.88 9.12 0.64
C MET A 233 4.19 9.22 2.01
N SER A 234 3.70 10.39 2.36
CA SER A 234 2.96 10.67 3.60
C SER A 234 1.44 10.51 3.42
N TRP A 235 1.00 10.12 2.21
CA TRP A 235 -0.43 9.96 1.89
C TRP A 235 -1.26 11.21 2.23
N GLY A 236 -0.69 12.40 2.00
CA GLY A 236 -1.34 13.66 2.39
C GLY A 236 -1.48 13.86 3.90
N LEU A 237 -1.07 12.89 4.72
CA LEU A 237 -1.20 12.93 6.16
C LEU A 237 0.01 13.61 6.83
N PRO A 238 -0.19 14.38 7.90
CA PRO A 238 0.91 14.90 8.70
C PRO A 238 1.67 13.74 9.36
N PRO A 239 2.98 13.91 9.61
CA PRO A 239 3.77 12.88 10.27
C PRO A 239 3.27 12.60 11.69
N ALA A 240 3.38 11.35 12.12
CA ALA A 240 3.13 10.98 13.52
C ALA A 240 4.18 11.66 14.42
N PRO A 241 3.79 12.21 15.57
CA PRO A 241 4.72 12.78 16.52
C PRO A 241 5.56 11.69 17.16
N THR A 242 6.79 12.04 17.51
CA THR A 242 7.78 11.15 18.12
C THR A 242 8.37 11.74 19.38
N ASP A 243 8.81 10.88 20.26
CA ASP A 243 9.65 11.22 21.42
C ASP A 243 10.98 10.46 21.40
N ALA A 244 11.65 10.33 22.55
CA ALA A 244 12.91 9.60 22.68
C ALA A 244 12.75 8.08 22.50
N HIS A 245 11.54 7.54 22.62
CA HIS A 245 11.22 6.12 22.53
C HIS A 245 10.69 5.69 21.17
N GLY A 246 10.26 6.64 20.32
CA GLY A 246 9.72 6.38 19.00
C GLY A 246 8.48 7.20 18.70
N TRP A 247 7.51 6.62 18.03
CA TRP A 247 6.20 7.26 17.81
C TRP A 247 5.40 7.29 19.11
N LEU A 248 4.73 8.42 19.37
CA LEU A 248 3.73 8.48 20.42
C LEU A 248 2.60 7.51 20.11
N THR A 249 2.05 6.87 21.15
CA THR A 249 0.92 5.95 20.98
C THR A 249 -0.33 6.71 20.51
N PRO A 250 -1.32 6.05 19.86
CA PRO A 250 -2.54 6.73 19.42
C PRO A 250 -3.25 7.54 20.50
N ARG A 251 -3.26 7.07 21.77
CA ARG A 251 -3.88 7.78 22.90
C ARG A 251 -3.12 9.02 23.32
N GLU A 252 -1.81 9.03 23.19
CA GLU A 252 -0.99 10.22 23.45
C GLU A 252 -1.20 11.31 22.40
N VAL A 253 -1.58 10.91 21.18
CA VAL A 253 -1.83 11.83 20.07
C VAL A 253 -3.27 12.34 20.08
N ARG A 254 -4.25 11.47 20.39
CA ARG A 254 -5.67 11.79 20.35
C ARG A 254 -6.41 11.24 21.57
N ALA A 255 -7.06 12.13 22.30
CA ALA A 255 -7.97 11.72 23.38
C ALA A 255 -9.14 10.91 22.84
N GLY A 256 -9.59 9.91 23.59
CA GLY A 256 -10.75 9.08 23.25
C GLY A 256 -10.43 7.83 22.39
N VAL A 257 -9.17 7.59 22.05
CA VAL A 257 -8.77 6.29 21.47
C VAL A 257 -8.94 5.19 22.53
N SER A 258 -9.52 4.06 22.14
CA SER A 258 -9.69 2.89 23.02
C SER A 258 -8.35 2.42 23.61
N PRO A 259 -8.25 2.16 24.93
CA PRO A 259 -7.04 1.60 25.52
C PRO A 259 -6.59 0.30 24.84
N THR A 260 -7.54 -0.56 24.47
CA THR A 260 -7.24 -1.84 23.81
C THR A 260 -6.63 -1.63 22.43
N LEU A 261 -7.16 -0.69 21.62
CA LEU A 261 -6.59 -0.39 20.30
C LEU A 261 -5.23 0.32 20.40
N ASP A 262 -5.02 1.11 21.44
CA ASP A 262 -3.73 1.73 21.72
C ASP A 262 -2.65 0.68 21.98
N VAL A 263 -2.95 -0.29 22.86
CA VAL A 263 -2.07 -1.43 23.16
C VAL A 263 -1.81 -2.28 21.91
N LEU A 264 -2.85 -2.63 21.15
CA LEU A 264 -2.70 -3.43 19.91
C LEU A 264 -1.84 -2.70 18.87
N CYS A 265 -2.04 -1.40 18.71
CA CYS A 265 -1.23 -0.60 17.79
C CYS A 265 0.24 -0.59 18.20
N ASP A 266 0.52 -0.45 19.50
CA ASP A 266 1.87 -0.51 20.06
C ASP A 266 2.50 -1.91 19.88
N GLN A 267 1.78 -2.99 20.14
CA GLN A 267 2.24 -4.37 19.93
C GLN A 267 2.64 -4.65 18.46
N ILE A 268 1.95 -4.02 17.49
CA ILE A 268 2.25 -4.18 16.06
C ILE A 268 3.45 -3.33 15.65
N LEU A 269 3.49 -2.05 16.07
CA LEU A 269 4.45 -1.08 15.55
C LEU A 269 5.75 -1.06 16.33
N SER A 270 5.74 -1.33 17.65
CA SER A 270 6.89 -1.21 18.51
C SER A 270 7.74 -2.48 18.51
N ARG A 271 9.07 -2.32 18.45
CA ARG A 271 10.00 -3.44 18.65
C ARG A 271 9.97 -3.95 20.10
N VAL A 272 9.84 -3.03 21.04
CA VAL A 272 9.66 -3.28 22.46
C VAL A 272 8.41 -2.49 22.84
N PRO A 273 7.26 -3.14 23.00
CA PRO A 273 6.02 -2.47 23.36
C PRO A 273 6.13 -1.71 24.68
N HIS A 274 5.47 -0.56 24.76
CA HIS A 274 5.47 0.30 25.95
C HIS A 274 4.78 -0.36 27.15
N TYR A 275 3.87 -1.30 26.89
CA TYR A 275 3.00 -1.92 27.90
C TYR A 275 3.46 -3.31 28.34
N ASP A 276 4.74 -3.69 28.14
CA ASP A 276 5.29 -5.03 28.44
C ASP A 276 4.53 -6.20 27.80
N GLU A 277 3.76 -5.93 26.76
CA GLU A 277 2.98 -6.92 26.04
C GLU A 277 3.82 -7.61 24.96
N VAL A 278 3.38 -8.80 24.54
CA VAL A 278 4.07 -9.56 23.50
C VAL A 278 3.80 -8.90 22.12
N PRO A 279 4.86 -8.59 21.34
CA PRO A 279 4.69 -8.02 20.01
C PRO A 279 3.92 -8.95 19.07
N LEU A 280 2.98 -8.41 18.29
CA LEU A 280 2.34 -9.12 17.19
C LEU A 280 3.23 -9.09 15.96
N ARG A 281 3.54 -10.26 15.40
CA ARG A 281 4.55 -10.42 14.34
C ARG A 281 4.01 -11.00 13.04
N THR A 282 2.78 -11.49 13.05
CA THR A 282 2.13 -12.09 11.89
C THR A 282 0.76 -11.44 11.61
N ALA A 283 0.35 -11.45 10.36
CA ALA A 283 -0.98 -10.98 9.99
C ALA A 283 -2.09 -11.81 10.68
N ASN A 284 -1.87 -13.11 10.88
CA ASN A 284 -2.83 -13.97 11.59
C ASN A 284 -3.02 -13.57 13.06
N GLU A 285 -1.94 -13.22 13.78
CA GLU A 285 -2.04 -12.73 15.16
C GLU A 285 -2.83 -11.41 15.24
N ILE A 286 -2.59 -10.49 14.30
CA ILE A 286 -3.34 -9.23 14.20
C ILE A 286 -4.82 -9.50 13.95
N ALA A 287 -5.15 -10.36 12.97
CA ALA A 287 -6.52 -10.70 12.64
C ALA A 287 -7.26 -11.32 13.84
N GLN A 288 -6.63 -12.24 14.55
CA GLN A 288 -7.23 -12.86 15.75
C GLN A 288 -7.47 -11.85 16.86
N SER A 289 -6.49 -11.00 17.17
CA SER A 289 -6.58 -10.01 18.23
C SER A 289 -7.67 -8.96 17.96
N LEU A 290 -7.73 -8.43 16.74
CA LEU A 290 -8.75 -7.47 16.33
C LEU A 290 -10.13 -8.13 16.17
N GLY A 291 -10.20 -9.37 15.69
CA GLY A 291 -11.43 -10.15 15.57
C GLY A 291 -12.10 -10.35 16.92
N CYS A 292 -11.34 -10.70 17.98
CA CYS A 292 -11.87 -10.81 19.33
C CYS A 292 -12.47 -9.48 19.81
N LEU A 293 -11.82 -8.35 19.52
CA LEU A 293 -12.30 -7.03 19.93
C LEU A 293 -13.60 -6.65 19.22
N LEU A 294 -13.69 -6.89 17.91
CA LEU A 294 -14.89 -6.60 17.11
C LEU A 294 -16.08 -7.43 17.58
N TYR A 295 -15.87 -8.72 17.83
CA TYR A 295 -16.93 -9.63 18.28
C TYR A 295 -17.49 -9.26 19.68
N THR A 296 -16.63 -8.82 20.60
CA THR A 296 -17.07 -8.40 21.94
C THR A 296 -17.82 -7.08 21.93
N SER A 297 -17.55 -6.20 20.97
CA SER A 297 -18.26 -4.94 20.78
C SER A 297 -19.69 -5.14 20.25
N ASP A 298 -19.87 -6.03 19.27
CA ASP A 298 -21.19 -6.36 18.73
C ASP A 298 -22.11 -6.97 19.80
N ALA A 299 -21.56 -7.83 20.67
CA ALA A 299 -22.33 -8.45 21.75
C ALA A 299 -22.81 -7.44 22.82
N ALA A 300 -22.09 -6.33 23.00
CA ALA A 300 -22.48 -5.29 23.96
C ALA A 300 -23.60 -4.38 23.43
N ASP A 301 -23.66 -4.18 22.10
CA ASP A 301 -24.69 -3.35 21.45
C ASP A 301 -26.04 -4.11 21.29
N GLU A 302 -26.06 -5.45 21.38
CA GLU A 302 -27.29 -6.24 21.31
C GLU A 302 -28.03 -6.39 22.69
N GLU A 303 -27.38 -6.00 23.81
CA GLU A 303 -27.96 -6.09 25.16
C GLU A 303 -28.64 -4.79 25.65
N ASP A 304 -28.56 -3.69 24.88
CA ASP A 304 -29.24 -2.39 25.17
C ASP A 304 -30.51 -2.21 24.29
#